data_ff98752034afb7862c594e0ef9633c48
#
_entry.id   ff98752034afb7862c594e0ef9633c48
#
_cell.length_a   1.000
_cell.length_b   1.000
_cell.length_c   1.000
_cell.angle_alpha   90.00
_cell.angle_beta   90.00
_cell.angle_gamma   90.00
#
_symmetry.space_group_name_H-M   'P 1'
#
loop_
_entity.id
_entity.type
_entity.pdbx_description
1 polymer ?
#
loop_
_entity_poly.entity_id
_entity_poly.type
_entity_poly.pdbx_seq_one_letter_code
_entity_poly.pdbx_strand_id
1 'polypeptide(L)'
;MAAEKKYVETPLMKQYYQIKSVHPDAILLFRVGDFYETFGDDAIKASSILGITLTKRANGAASSVELAGFPFHAVDAYLPKLVRAGERVAICEQLEDPKTVKG
;
A
#
# COMPACT_ATOMS: atom_id res chain seq x y z
N MET A 1 11.59 -3.93 21.81
CA MET A 1 12.02 -5.10 21.98
C MET A 1 12.89 -5.68 20.98
N ALA A 2 13.52 -6.68 21.36
CA ALA A 2 14.43 -7.31 20.45
C ALA A 2 13.77 -7.79 19.20
N ALA A 3 12.52 -8.17 19.30
CA ALA A 3 11.85 -8.71 18.13
C ALA A 3 11.77 -7.74 16.98
N GLU A 4 11.67 -6.47 17.29
CA GLU A 4 11.58 -5.50 16.23
C GLU A 4 12.84 -5.37 15.45
N LYS A 5 13.93 -5.81 16.02
CA LYS A 5 15.19 -5.68 15.34
C LYS A 5 15.54 -6.86 14.50
N LYS A 6 14.67 -7.87 14.52
CA LYS A 6 14.97 -9.07 13.80
C LYS A 6 14.78 -8.96 12.32
N TYR A 7 14.02 -7.99 11.87
CA TYR A 7 13.84 -7.86 10.44
C TYR A 7 13.93 -6.40 10.08
N VAL A 8 14.20 -6.17 8.82
CA VAL A 8 14.34 -4.83 8.27
C VAL A 8 13.30 -4.69 7.18
N GLU A 9 12.46 -3.69 7.30
CA GLU A 9 11.47 -3.44 6.28
C GLU A 9 12.15 -3.09 4.98
N THR A 10 11.55 -3.50 3.86
CA THR A 10 12.05 -3.07 2.58
C THR A 10 11.86 -1.57 2.46
N PRO A 11 12.66 -0.91 1.59
CA PRO A 11 12.48 0.53 1.41
C PRO A 11 11.07 0.93 1.03
N LEU A 12 10.41 0.11 0.21
CA LEU A 12 9.04 0.38 -0.17
C LEU A 12 8.11 0.35 1.03
N MET A 13 8.23 -0.66 1.87
CA MET A 13 7.36 -0.78 3.02
C MET A 13 7.62 0.31 4.04
N LYS A 14 8.89 0.69 4.19
CA LYS A 14 9.21 1.77 5.09
C LYS A 14 8.55 3.07 4.64
N GLN A 15 8.61 3.34 3.35
CA GLN A 15 7.99 4.53 2.79
C GLN A 15 6.48 4.48 2.97
N TYR A 16 5.88 3.32 2.71
CA TYR A 16 4.46 3.14 2.86
C TYR A 16 4.01 3.44 4.29
N TYR A 17 4.71 2.88 5.27
CA TYR A 17 4.30 3.06 6.66
C TYR A 17 4.56 4.48 7.15
N GLN A 18 5.55 5.16 6.63
CA GLN A 18 5.75 6.55 6.96
C GLN A 18 4.57 7.39 6.54
N ILE A 19 4.07 7.16 5.35
CA ILE A 19 2.92 7.91 4.85
C ILE A 19 1.67 7.48 5.57
N LYS A 20 1.52 6.18 5.84
CA LYS A 20 0.37 5.68 6.56
C LYS A 20 0.26 6.30 7.95
N SER A 21 1.37 6.58 8.58
CA SER A 21 1.35 7.16 9.92
C SER A 21 0.74 8.55 9.93
N VAL A 22 0.75 9.23 8.80
CA VAL A 22 0.13 10.54 8.68
C VAL A 22 -1.37 10.42 8.38
N HIS A 23 -1.78 9.29 7.81
CA HIS A 23 -3.18 9.05 7.45
C HIS A 23 -3.63 7.71 8.01
N PRO A 24 -3.60 7.55 9.33
CA PRO A 24 -3.80 6.21 9.90
C PRO A 24 -5.20 5.66 9.70
N ASP A 25 -6.17 6.52 9.50
CA ASP A 25 -7.56 6.08 9.35
C ASP A 25 -7.99 5.99 7.89
N ALA A 26 -7.07 6.10 6.96
CA ALA A 26 -7.39 6.00 5.54
C ALA A 26 -6.77 4.74 4.95
N ILE A 27 -7.43 4.19 3.94
CA ILE A 27 -6.80 3.16 3.13
C ILE A 27 -5.80 3.86 2.22
N LEU A 28 -4.54 3.49 2.34
CA LEU A 28 -3.50 4.15 1.57
C LEU A 28 -3.25 3.35 0.29
N LEU A 29 -3.54 3.99 -0.83
CA LEU A 29 -3.24 3.43 -2.14
C LEU A 29 -1.92 4.02 -2.59
N PHE A 30 -0.91 3.18 -2.71
CA PHE A 30 0.45 3.62 -2.98
C PHE A 30 0.85 3.19 -4.38
N ARG A 31 1.20 4.15 -5.21
CA ARG A 31 1.54 3.86 -6.59
C ARG A 31 2.89 3.14 -6.66
N VAL A 32 2.88 1.97 -7.24
CA VAL A 32 4.09 1.18 -7.43
C VAL A 32 4.09 0.73 -8.89
N GLY A 33 4.90 1.37 -9.70
CA GLY A 33 4.90 1.08 -11.11
C GLY A 33 3.53 1.35 -11.72
N ASP A 34 2.95 0.34 -12.31
CA ASP A 34 1.65 0.48 -12.98
C ASP A 34 0.48 0.11 -12.09
N PHE A 35 0.73 -0.09 -10.80
CA PHE A 35 -0.32 -0.52 -9.89
C PHE A 35 -0.47 0.47 -8.75
N TYR A 36 -1.68 0.54 -8.19
CA TYR A 36 -1.87 1.03 -6.85
C TYR A 36 -1.92 -0.18 -5.94
N GLU A 37 -1.11 -0.15 -4.89
CA GLU A 37 -1.01 -1.24 -3.95
C GLU A 37 -1.31 -0.75 -2.56
N THR A 38 -1.87 -1.63 -1.74
CA THR A 38 -2.10 -1.34 -0.35
C THR A 38 -1.69 -2.56 0.46
N PHE A 39 -1.36 -2.36 1.72
CA PHE A 39 -0.70 -3.39 2.50
C PHE A 39 -1.35 -3.53 3.87
N GLY A 40 -1.11 -4.69 4.50
CA GLY A 40 -1.55 -4.94 5.86
C GLY A 40 -3.04 -4.92 5.98
N ASP A 41 -3.53 -4.26 7.02
CA ASP A 41 -4.97 -4.19 7.27
C ASP A 41 -5.70 -3.49 6.15
N ASP A 42 -5.06 -2.52 5.51
CA ASP A 42 -5.69 -1.84 4.39
C ASP A 42 -5.89 -2.80 3.22
N ALA A 43 -4.94 -3.71 3.01
CA ALA A 43 -5.07 -4.70 1.95
C ALA A 43 -6.24 -5.64 2.24
N ILE A 44 -6.39 -6.03 3.49
CA ILE A 44 -7.49 -6.92 3.86
C ILE A 44 -8.83 -6.22 3.61
N LYS A 45 -8.95 -4.97 4.03
CA LYS A 45 -10.18 -4.22 3.78
C LYS A 45 -10.44 -4.02 2.30
N ALA A 46 -9.43 -3.59 1.59
CA ALA A 46 -9.61 -3.28 0.17
C ALA A 46 -9.98 -4.52 -0.62
N SER A 47 -9.32 -5.64 -0.35
CA SER A 47 -9.64 -6.86 -1.09
C SER A 47 -11.08 -7.29 -0.85
N SER A 48 -11.56 -7.14 0.37
CA SER A 48 -12.92 -7.50 0.71
C SER A 48 -13.92 -6.58 0.01
N ILE A 49 -13.67 -5.28 0.05
CA ILE A 49 -14.61 -4.30 -0.51
C ILE A 49 -14.60 -4.36 -2.04
N LEU A 50 -13.42 -4.50 -2.62
CA LEU A 50 -13.29 -4.41 -4.07
C LEU A 50 -13.39 -5.76 -4.77
N GLY A 51 -13.29 -6.85 -4.02
CA GLY A 51 -13.30 -8.17 -4.62
C GLY A 51 -12.04 -8.50 -5.37
N ILE A 52 -10.92 -7.92 -4.97
CA ILE A 52 -9.64 -8.20 -5.61
C ILE A 52 -8.84 -9.17 -4.76
N THR A 53 -7.83 -9.76 -5.37
CA THR A 53 -7.06 -10.80 -4.74
C THR A 53 -6.22 -10.26 -3.60
N LEU A 54 -6.26 -10.95 -2.48
CA LEU A 54 -5.39 -10.67 -1.34
C LEU A 54 -4.22 -11.65 -1.40
N THR A 55 -3.02 -11.12 -1.40
CA THR A 55 -1.83 -11.95 -1.43
C THR A 55 -0.86 -11.44 -0.38
N LYS A 56 0.39 -11.87 -0.44
CA LYS A 56 1.39 -11.46 0.52
C LYS A 56 2.67 -11.08 -0.19
N ARG A 57 3.38 -10.17 0.43
CA ARG A 57 4.64 -9.68 -0.09
C ARG A 57 5.70 -9.85 0.99
N ALA A 58 6.90 -10.23 0.58
CA ALA A 58 8.02 -10.30 1.51
C ALA A 58 8.31 -8.91 2.07
N ASN A 59 8.56 -8.85 3.37
CA ASN A 59 8.80 -7.60 4.06
C ASN A 59 9.94 -7.78 5.03
N GLY A 60 11.14 -7.87 4.49
CA GLY A 60 12.31 -8.12 5.31
C GLY A 60 12.61 -9.59 5.38
N ALA A 61 13.46 -9.95 6.33
CA ALA A 61 14.10 -11.26 6.32
C ALA A 61 13.14 -12.41 6.44
N ALA A 62 12.27 -12.41 7.42
CA ALA A 62 11.45 -13.57 7.66
C ALA A 62 9.98 -13.23 7.80
N SER A 63 9.58 -12.10 7.32
CA SER A 63 8.20 -11.67 7.49
C SER A 63 7.54 -11.45 6.15
N SER A 64 6.24 -11.34 6.18
CA SER A 64 5.47 -10.99 5.01
C SER A 64 4.34 -10.07 5.44
N VAL A 65 3.78 -9.37 4.49
CA VAL A 65 2.69 -8.45 4.75
C VAL A 65 1.63 -8.68 3.68
N GLU A 66 0.39 -8.55 4.07
CA GLU A 66 -0.72 -8.66 3.13
C GLU A 66 -0.60 -7.60 2.06
N LEU A 67 -1.03 -7.95 0.87
CA LEU A 67 -0.94 -7.08 -0.29
C LEU A 67 -2.17 -7.23 -1.15
N ALA A 68 -2.74 -6.12 -1.56
CA ALA A 68 -3.79 -6.10 -2.57
C ALA A 68 -3.53 -4.91 -3.49
N GLY A 69 -3.88 -5.06 -4.75
CA GLY A 69 -3.65 -3.96 -5.67
C GLY A 69 -4.41 -4.13 -6.96
N PHE A 70 -4.37 -3.09 -7.77
CA PHE A 70 -5.03 -3.10 -9.06
C PHE A 70 -4.27 -2.16 -9.99
N PRO A 71 -4.43 -2.34 -11.31
CA PRO A 71 -3.73 -1.44 -12.24
C PRO A 71 -4.15 0.01 -12.02
N PHE A 72 -3.20 0.92 -12.13
CA PHE A 72 -3.49 2.31 -11.79
C PHE A 72 -4.59 2.90 -12.66
N HIS A 73 -4.71 2.44 -13.90
CA HIS A 73 -5.73 2.99 -14.77
C HIS A 73 -7.14 2.55 -14.38
N ALA A 74 -7.26 1.63 -13.45
CA ALA A 74 -8.57 1.17 -12.99
C ALA A 74 -9.04 1.92 -11.76
N VAL A 75 -8.31 2.92 -11.31
CA VAL A 75 -8.66 3.62 -10.08
C VAL A 75 -10.03 4.26 -10.16
N ASP A 76 -10.42 4.73 -11.34
CA ASP A 76 -11.73 5.36 -11.48
C ASP A 76 -12.87 4.37 -11.26
N ALA A 77 -12.62 3.09 -11.47
CA ALA A 77 -13.62 2.07 -11.21
C ALA A 77 -13.66 1.63 -9.77
N TYR A 78 -12.49 1.59 -9.12
CA TYR A 78 -12.39 1.04 -7.78
C TYR A 78 -12.51 2.07 -6.67
N LEU A 79 -12.00 3.28 -6.88
CA LEU A 79 -12.04 4.29 -5.84
C LEU A 79 -13.47 4.57 -5.37
N PRO A 80 -14.45 4.71 -6.25
CA PRO A 80 -15.82 4.98 -5.78
C PRO A 80 -16.36 3.87 -4.90
N LYS A 81 -15.93 2.62 -5.13
CA LYS A 81 -16.41 1.52 -4.29
C LYS A 81 -15.91 1.64 -2.87
N LEU A 82 -14.66 2.06 -2.71
CA LEU A 82 -14.12 2.27 -1.38
C LEU A 82 -14.82 3.42 -0.66
N VAL A 83 -15.06 4.49 -1.38
CA VAL A 83 -15.72 5.66 -0.80
C VAL A 83 -17.15 5.32 -0.41
N ARG A 84 -17.85 4.58 -1.25
CA ARG A 84 -19.24 4.18 -0.94
C ARG A 84 -19.31 3.22 0.24
N ALA A 85 -18.24 2.48 0.48
CA ALA A 85 -18.19 1.60 1.65
C ALA A 85 -17.90 2.35 2.93
N GLY A 86 -17.73 3.67 2.86
CA GLY A 86 -17.48 4.46 4.04
C GLY A 86 -16.02 4.62 4.39
N GLU A 87 -15.13 4.23 3.49
CA GLU A 87 -13.71 4.32 3.78
C GLU A 87 -13.12 5.64 3.31
N ARG A 88 -12.16 6.12 4.07
CA ARG A 88 -11.34 7.22 3.59
C ARG A 88 -10.20 6.64 2.80
N VAL A 89 -9.79 7.34 1.77
CA VAL A 89 -8.74 6.85 0.89
C VAL A 89 -7.70 7.95 0.70
N ALA A 90 -6.46 7.59 0.90
CA ALA A 90 -5.34 8.46 0.59
C ALA A 90 -4.59 7.85 -0.58
N ILE A 91 -4.29 8.66 -1.57
CA ILE A 91 -3.57 8.19 -2.74
C ILE A 91 -2.21 8.85 -2.74
N CYS A 92 -1.18 8.03 -2.82
CA CYS A 92 0.19 8.52 -2.83
C CYS A 92 0.89 8.02 -4.07
N GLU A 93 1.36 8.96 -4.87
CA GLU A 93 2.19 8.59 -6.01
C GLU A 93 3.59 8.34 -5.51
N GLN A 94 4.18 7.26 -5.97
CA GLN A 94 5.53 6.93 -5.57
C GLN A 94 6.47 8.00 -6.06
N LEU A 95 7.32 8.48 -5.16
CA LEU A 95 8.33 9.43 -5.57
C LEU A 95 9.32 8.75 -6.48
N GLU A 96 9.84 9.50 -7.43
CA GLU A 96 10.79 8.92 -8.33
C GLU A 96 12.06 8.54 -7.59
N ASP A 97 12.68 7.48 -8.08
CA ASP A 97 13.96 7.08 -7.60
C ASP A 97 14.94 8.24 -7.81
N PRO A 98 15.72 8.59 -6.80
CA PRO A 98 16.70 9.67 -6.97
C PRO A 98 17.60 9.48 -8.17
N LYS A 99 17.85 8.26 -8.58
CA LYS A 99 18.68 8.02 -9.73
C LYS A 99 18.03 8.44 -11.02
N THR A 100 16.73 8.52 -11.07
CA THR A 100 16.02 8.88 -12.28
C THR A 100 15.48 10.29 -12.24
N VAL A 101 15.56 10.94 -11.10
CA VAL A 101 15.08 12.31 -10.98
C VAL A 101 16.06 13.23 -11.66
N LYS A 102 15.56 14.08 -12.50
CA LYS A 102 16.45 14.92 -13.26
C LYS A 102 16.63 16.26 -12.68
N GLY A 103 16.46 16.54 -11.67
CA GLY A 103 16.75 17.85 -11.26
C GLY A 103 16.04 18.28 -10.06
#